data_d56278d3a3783ec5c6d1ef9563885e40
#
_entry.id   d56278d3a3783ec5c6d1ef9563885e40
#
_cell.length_a   1.000
_cell.length_b   1.000
_cell.length_c   1.000
_cell.angle_alpha   90.00
_cell.angle_beta   90.00
_cell.angle_gamma   90.00
#
_symmetry.space_group_name_H-M   'P 1'
#
loop_
_entity.id
_entity.type
_entity.pdbx_description
1 polymer ?
#
loop_
_entity_poly.entity_id
_entity_poly.type
_entity_poly.pdbx_seq_one_letter_code
_entity_poly.pdbx_strand_id
1 'polypeptide(L)'
;MKLNLNIPLQSLSTKELDILQYVHDHSDNISSISIQQFANELNYSTSTILRFCRKLGFSGFSEFKYFLKSSDNEDNNKIKGSDKSLDIIKNTIKDSMDSTVSLLNSDDMFQIARLFSENRPIYLHSPAGLTDIAVSYLESMLFLSGCQKIYKTTAAKAAHHFIQTVDKGNVFVFISNSGRFEPTLNLAKEARLHGMIVISISSIENNDLAEVSDYNLRFFSKPREYELSLIHI
;
A
#
# COMPACT_ATOMS: atom_id res chain seq x y z
N MET A 1 4.08 -14.24 -21.61
CA MET A 1 3.70 -13.44 -20.42
C MET A 1 2.69 -14.20 -19.56
N LYS A 2 3.00 -14.51 -18.30
CA LYS A 2 2.02 -15.04 -17.34
C LYS A 2 1.44 -13.85 -16.57
N LEU A 3 0.25 -13.40 -16.96
CA LEU A 3 -0.51 -12.44 -16.16
C LEU A 3 -1.01 -13.19 -14.92
N ASN A 4 -0.30 -13.01 -13.80
CA ASN A 4 -0.74 -13.50 -12.49
C ASN A 4 -1.86 -12.57 -11.99
N LEU A 5 -3.08 -12.84 -12.41
CA LEU A 5 -4.25 -12.09 -11.99
C LEU A 5 -4.78 -12.71 -10.70
N ASN A 6 -4.92 -11.92 -9.66
CA ASN A 6 -5.53 -12.34 -8.37
C ASN A 6 -7.05 -12.60 -8.49
N ILE A 7 -7.58 -12.73 -9.72
CA ILE A 7 -9.01 -12.91 -9.98
C ILE A 7 -9.19 -14.22 -10.75
N PRO A 8 -10.14 -15.08 -10.35
CA PRO A 8 -10.49 -16.28 -11.10
C PRO A 8 -10.97 -15.89 -12.50
N LEU A 9 -10.41 -16.48 -13.55
CA LEU A 9 -10.83 -16.23 -14.96
C LEU A 9 -12.34 -16.40 -15.16
N GLN A 10 -12.98 -17.27 -14.36
CA GLN A 10 -14.43 -17.50 -14.38
C GLN A 10 -15.27 -16.30 -13.94
N SER A 11 -14.67 -15.32 -13.26
CA SER A 11 -15.35 -14.08 -12.83
C SER A 11 -15.33 -12.98 -13.90
N LEU A 12 -14.61 -13.18 -15.02
CA LEU A 12 -14.52 -12.22 -16.10
C LEU A 12 -15.63 -12.45 -17.12
N SER A 13 -16.26 -11.36 -17.57
CA SER A 13 -17.21 -11.37 -18.69
C SER A 13 -16.48 -11.60 -20.02
N THR A 14 -17.22 -11.98 -21.06
CA THR A 14 -16.65 -12.17 -22.42
C THR A 14 -15.84 -10.97 -22.87
N LYS A 15 -16.34 -9.74 -22.67
CA LYS A 15 -15.63 -8.50 -23.04
C LYS A 15 -14.32 -8.31 -22.25
N GLU A 16 -14.31 -8.71 -21.00
CA GLU A 16 -13.12 -8.62 -20.15
C GLU A 16 -12.09 -9.69 -20.54
N LEU A 17 -12.54 -10.85 -20.96
CA LEU A 17 -11.68 -11.90 -21.53
C LEU A 17 -11.07 -11.47 -22.87
N ASP A 18 -11.84 -10.79 -23.74
CA ASP A 18 -11.31 -10.23 -24.99
C ASP A 18 -10.22 -9.19 -24.73
N ILE A 19 -10.43 -8.30 -23.74
CA ILE A 19 -9.42 -7.31 -23.33
C ILE A 19 -8.18 -8.03 -22.81
N LEU A 20 -8.35 -9.06 -21.99
CA LEU A 20 -7.25 -9.83 -21.41
C LEU A 20 -6.44 -10.55 -22.48
N GLN A 21 -7.13 -11.17 -23.46
CA GLN A 21 -6.49 -11.85 -24.59
C GLN A 21 -5.67 -10.86 -25.43
N TYR A 22 -6.24 -9.69 -25.75
CA TYR A 22 -5.53 -8.66 -26.48
C TYR A 22 -4.27 -8.18 -25.74
N VAL A 23 -4.38 -7.99 -24.41
CA VAL A 23 -3.24 -7.65 -23.56
C VAL A 23 -2.15 -8.71 -23.60
N HIS A 24 -2.54 -9.99 -23.57
CA HIS A 24 -1.60 -11.11 -23.66
C HIS A 24 -0.84 -11.11 -24.99
N ASP A 25 -1.53 -10.85 -26.09
CA ASP A 25 -0.97 -10.95 -27.45
C ASP A 25 -0.16 -9.70 -27.87
N HIS A 26 -0.41 -8.53 -27.21
CA HIS A 26 0.16 -7.23 -27.60
C HIS A 26 0.80 -6.47 -26.44
N SER A 27 1.31 -7.16 -25.42
CA SER A 27 1.84 -6.56 -24.18
C SER A 27 2.85 -5.44 -24.44
N ASP A 28 3.76 -5.64 -25.38
CA ASP A 28 4.85 -4.71 -25.72
C ASP A 28 4.32 -3.36 -26.26
N ASN A 29 3.21 -3.38 -26.99
CA ASN A 29 2.60 -2.19 -27.58
C ASN A 29 1.75 -1.41 -26.57
N ILE A 30 1.06 -2.09 -25.66
CA ILE A 30 0.13 -1.47 -24.71
C ILE A 30 0.85 -0.52 -23.76
N SER A 31 2.10 -0.79 -23.42
CA SER A 31 2.93 0.05 -22.57
C SER A 31 3.16 1.46 -23.14
N SER A 32 3.04 1.64 -24.45
CA SER A 32 3.31 2.89 -25.19
C SER A 32 2.06 3.66 -25.62
N ILE A 33 0.88 3.03 -25.71
CA ILE A 33 -0.34 3.65 -26.27
C ILE A 33 -1.19 4.35 -25.17
N SER A 34 -2.04 5.28 -25.61
CA SER A 34 -3.02 5.94 -24.74
C SER A 34 -4.24 5.03 -24.49
N ILE A 35 -5.03 5.33 -23.45
CA ILE A 35 -6.28 4.61 -23.18
C ILE A 35 -7.28 4.72 -24.33
N GLN A 36 -7.30 5.86 -25.04
CA GLN A 36 -8.14 6.07 -26.22
C GLN A 36 -7.74 5.15 -27.36
N GLN A 37 -6.43 5.05 -27.64
CA GLN A 37 -5.92 4.14 -28.66
C GLN A 37 -6.24 2.69 -28.33
N PHE A 38 -5.97 2.27 -27.09
CA PHE A 38 -6.26 0.92 -26.60
C PHE A 38 -7.75 0.57 -26.70
N ALA A 39 -8.63 1.49 -26.32
CA ALA A 39 -10.08 1.32 -26.42
C ALA A 39 -10.54 1.23 -27.88
N ASN A 40 -9.97 2.04 -28.78
CA ASN A 40 -10.29 2.03 -30.21
C ASN A 40 -9.87 0.73 -30.87
N GLU A 41 -8.71 0.17 -30.57
CA GLU A 41 -8.22 -1.09 -31.14
C GLU A 41 -9.14 -2.28 -30.79
N LEU A 42 -9.78 -2.23 -29.64
CA LEU A 42 -10.74 -3.23 -29.17
C LEU A 42 -12.20 -2.89 -29.52
N ASN A 43 -12.48 -1.75 -30.14
CA ASN A 43 -13.83 -1.21 -30.35
C ASN A 43 -14.64 -1.10 -29.04
N TYR A 44 -13.98 -0.74 -27.94
CA TYR A 44 -14.59 -0.50 -26.64
C TYR A 44 -14.49 0.96 -26.23
N SER A 45 -15.31 1.37 -25.27
CA SER A 45 -15.18 2.69 -24.64
C SER A 45 -14.05 2.73 -23.62
N THR A 46 -13.44 3.90 -23.43
CA THR A 46 -12.42 4.12 -22.39
C THR A 46 -12.95 3.78 -21.00
N SER A 47 -14.24 4.00 -20.75
CA SER A 47 -14.88 3.62 -19.48
C SER A 47 -14.94 2.10 -19.27
N THR A 48 -15.04 1.32 -20.35
CA THR A 48 -14.97 -0.16 -20.27
C THR A 48 -13.58 -0.61 -19.90
N ILE A 49 -12.55 0.00 -20.50
CA ILE A 49 -11.14 -0.29 -20.14
C ILE A 49 -10.85 0.08 -18.69
N LEU A 50 -11.30 1.26 -18.24
CA LEU A 50 -11.11 1.69 -16.83
C LEU A 50 -11.79 0.74 -15.84
N ARG A 51 -13.01 0.28 -16.13
CA ARG A 51 -13.70 -0.71 -15.28
C ARG A 51 -12.96 -2.03 -15.24
N PHE A 52 -12.44 -2.49 -16.37
CA PHE A 52 -11.59 -3.68 -16.42
C PHE A 52 -10.35 -3.53 -15.56
N CYS A 53 -9.60 -2.42 -15.69
CA CYS A 53 -8.43 -2.17 -14.86
C CYS A 53 -8.77 -2.17 -13.36
N ARG A 54 -9.88 -1.51 -12.96
CA ARG A 54 -10.32 -1.48 -11.57
C ARG A 54 -10.74 -2.85 -11.04
N LYS A 55 -11.39 -3.64 -11.88
CA LYS A 55 -11.76 -5.02 -11.54
C LYS A 55 -10.54 -5.91 -11.32
N LEU A 56 -9.45 -5.66 -12.06
CA LEU A 56 -8.16 -6.32 -11.84
C LEU A 56 -7.39 -5.79 -10.62
N GLY A 57 -7.91 -4.77 -9.92
CA GLY A 57 -7.30 -4.20 -8.72
C GLY A 57 -6.42 -2.97 -8.97
N PHE A 58 -6.38 -2.45 -10.22
CA PHE A 58 -5.63 -1.25 -10.54
C PHE A 58 -6.48 0.01 -10.37
N SER A 59 -5.88 1.12 -9.91
CA SER A 59 -6.57 2.41 -9.78
C SER A 59 -7.01 2.98 -11.13
N GLY A 60 -6.31 2.63 -12.22
CA GLY A 60 -6.59 3.04 -13.58
C GLY A 60 -5.67 2.45 -14.62
N PHE A 61 -5.81 2.94 -15.87
CA PHE A 61 -5.06 2.43 -17.02
C PHE A 61 -3.55 2.72 -16.93
N SER A 62 -3.16 3.83 -16.32
CA SER A 62 -1.74 4.17 -16.15
C SER A 62 -1.01 3.17 -15.25
N GLU A 63 -1.63 2.80 -14.14
CA GLU A 63 -1.09 1.79 -13.22
C GLU A 63 -1.05 0.41 -13.88
N PHE A 64 -2.11 0.05 -14.60
CA PHE A 64 -2.16 -1.19 -15.37
C PHE A 64 -1.04 -1.26 -16.41
N LYS A 65 -0.78 -0.18 -17.18
CA LYS A 65 0.34 -0.11 -18.13
C LYS A 65 1.70 -0.27 -17.46
N TYR A 66 1.87 0.37 -16.31
CA TYR A 66 3.10 0.24 -15.54
C TYR A 66 3.33 -1.21 -15.10
N PHE A 67 2.29 -1.88 -14.64
CA PHE A 67 2.33 -3.31 -14.30
C PHE A 67 2.75 -4.17 -15.50
N LEU A 68 2.15 -3.96 -16.67
CA LEU A 68 2.52 -4.68 -17.90
C LEU A 68 3.99 -4.47 -18.26
N LYS A 69 4.47 -3.22 -18.21
CA LYS A 69 5.87 -2.87 -18.52
C LYS A 69 6.86 -3.52 -17.55
N SER A 70 6.49 -3.67 -16.28
CA SER A 70 7.34 -4.34 -15.29
C SER A 70 7.39 -5.86 -15.49
N SER A 71 6.27 -6.46 -15.93
CA SER A 71 6.18 -7.91 -16.21
C SER A 71 6.96 -8.33 -17.47
N ASP A 72 7.00 -7.50 -18.51
CA ASP A 72 7.78 -7.79 -19.74
C ASP A 72 9.30 -7.72 -19.50
N ASN A 73 9.75 -6.91 -18.55
CA ASN A 73 11.16 -6.86 -18.17
C ASN A 73 11.62 -8.11 -17.41
N GLU A 74 10.72 -8.91 -16.84
CA GLU A 74 11.06 -10.16 -16.12
C GLU A 74 11.28 -11.35 -17.07
N ASP A 75 10.54 -11.49 -18.15
CA ASP A 75 10.69 -12.59 -19.10
C ASP A 75 11.94 -12.47 -20.00
N ASN A 76 12.43 -11.25 -20.26
CA ASN A 76 13.64 -11.02 -21.05
C ASN A 76 14.95 -11.10 -20.25
N ASN A 77 14.90 -11.25 -18.93
CA ASN A 77 16.08 -11.27 -18.06
C ASN A 77 16.42 -12.63 -17.46
N LYS A 78 16.01 -13.74 -18.06
CA LYS A 78 16.62 -15.02 -17.75
C LYS A 78 18.03 -15.08 -18.35
N ILE A 79 19.01 -14.86 -17.44
CA ILE A 79 20.43 -15.22 -17.57
C ILE A 79 21.27 -14.31 -18.48
N LYS A 80 21.89 -13.28 -17.87
CA LYS A 80 23.30 -12.93 -18.06
C LYS A 80 23.75 -11.83 -17.07
N GLY A 81 24.53 -12.21 -16.07
CA GLY A 81 25.41 -11.29 -15.34
C GLY A 81 24.86 -10.71 -14.04
N SER A 82 25.59 -10.92 -12.95
CA SER A 82 25.32 -10.42 -11.58
C SER A 82 25.07 -8.90 -11.49
N ASP A 83 25.60 -8.11 -12.40
CA ASP A 83 25.47 -6.64 -12.38
C ASP A 83 24.06 -6.15 -12.76
N LYS A 84 23.38 -6.81 -13.73
CA LYS A 84 22.02 -6.43 -14.12
C LYS A 84 20.98 -6.69 -13.02
N SER A 85 21.17 -7.74 -12.23
CA SER A 85 20.27 -8.04 -11.12
C SER A 85 20.35 -6.98 -10.02
N LEU A 86 21.55 -6.47 -9.74
CA LEU A 86 21.77 -5.39 -8.79
C LEU A 86 21.16 -4.08 -9.28
N ASP A 87 21.24 -3.77 -10.57
CA ASP A 87 20.65 -2.56 -11.13
C ASP A 87 19.11 -2.60 -11.11
N ILE A 88 18.52 -3.76 -11.34
CA ILE A 88 17.06 -3.96 -11.18
C ILE A 88 16.64 -3.70 -9.73
N ILE A 89 17.37 -4.28 -8.76
CA ILE A 89 17.08 -4.07 -7.33
C ILE A 89 17.22 -2.59 -6.96
N LYS A 90 18.33 -1.94 -7.37
CA LYS A 90 18.55 -0.51 -7.12
C LYS A 90 17.44 0.36 -7.68
N ASN A 91 17.05 0.11 -8.94
CA ASN A 91 15.98 0.87 -9.60
C ASN A 91 14.63 0.62 -8.92
N THR A 92 14.32 -0.62 -8.53
CA THR A 92 13.09 -0.95 -7.82
C THR A 92 13.01 -0.23 -6.46
N ILE A 93 14.12 -0.20 -5.70
CA ILE A 93 14.18 0.51 -4.43
C ILE A 93 14.00 2.02 -4.65
N LYS A 94 14.74 2.58 -5.61
CA LYS A 94 14.67 4.00 -5.94
C LYS A 94 13.25 4.40 -6.35
N ASP A 95 12.64 3.68 -7.28
CA ASP A 95 11.28 3.96 -7.77
C ASP A 95 10.25 3.87 -6.63
N SER A 96 10.40 2.90 -5.73
CA SER A 96 9.51 2.76 -4.57
C SER A 96 9.67 3.90 -3.58
N MET A 97 10.90 4.37 -3.36
CA MET A 97 11.18 5.53 -2.50
C MET A 97 10.65 6.82 -3.12
N ASP A 98 10.97 7.09 -4.38
CA ASP A 98 10.51 8.29 -5.09
C ASP A 98 8.98 8.34 -5.15
N SER A 99 8.33 7.21 -5.42
CA SER A 99 6.87 7.09 -5.40
C SER A 99 6.31 7.35 -4.00
N THR A 100 6.90 6.80 -2.95
CA THR A 100 6.46 7.03 -1.56
C THR A 100 6.59 8.51 -1.18
N VAL A 101 7.72 9.14 -1.49
CA VAL A 101 7.94 10.57 -1.21
C VAL A 101 6.92 11.44 -1.93
N SER A 102 6.56 11.10 -3.17
CA SER A 102 5.55 11.84 -3.95
C SER A 102 4.13 11.76 -3.37
N LEU A 103 3.85 10.80 -2.49
CA LEU A 103 2.56 10.64 -1.82
C LEU A 103 2.46 11.47 -0.52
N LEU A 104 3.57 12.00 -0.03
CA LEU A 104 3.57 12.75 1.22
C LEU A 104 2.96 14.14 1.00
N ASN A 105 1.96 14.46 1.81
CA ASN A 105 1.37 15.79 1.88
C ASN A 105 2.14 16.63 2.90
N SER A 106 2.64 17.80 2.51
CA SER A 106 3.42 18.67 3.38
C SER A 106 2.63 19.17 4.59
N ASP A 107 1.34 19.46 4.42
CA ASP A 107 0.48 19.97 5.49
C ASP A 107 0.21 18.86 6.52
N ASP A 108 -0.11 17.65 6.07
CA ASP A 108 -0.30 16.49 6.96
C ASP A 108 0.99 16.17 7.72
N MET A 109 2.13 16.17 7.03
CA MET A 109 3.44 15.96 7.66
C MET A 109 3.73 16.99 8.74
N PHE A 110 3.42 18.27 8.48
CA PHE A 110 3.58 19.35 9.45
C PHE A 110 2.66 19.15 10.67
N GLN A 111 1.38 18.80 10.45
CA GLN A 111 0.44 18.56 11.55
C GLN A 111 0.85 17.34 12.38
N ILE A 112 1.28 16.24 11.75
CA ILE A 112 1.77 15.04 12.44
C ILE A 112 3.03 15.40 13.28
N ALA A 113 3.99 16.12 12.70
CA ALA A 113 5.19 16.55 13.41
C ALA A 113 4.85 17.43 14.62
N ARG A 114 3.88 18.34 14.47
CA ARG A 114 3.36 19.17 15.58
C ARG A 114 2.74 18.30 16.67
N LEU A 115 1.89 17.32 16.32
CA LEU A 115 1.27 16.42 17.28
C LEU A 115 2.32 15.62 18.08
N PHE A 116 3.40 15.20 17.45
CA PHE A 116 4.49 14.49 18.09
C PHE A 116 5.38 15.39 18.98
N SER A 117 5.46 16.68 18.65
CA SER A 117 6.21 17.65 19.46
C SER A 117 5.46 18.12 20.72
N GLU A 118 4.15 17.95 20.75
CA GLU A 118 3.35 18.23 21.94
C GLU A 118 3.59 17.14 22.99
N ASN A 119 3.80 17.52 24.26
CA ASN A 119 4.12 16.56 25.35
C ASN A 119 2.89 15.69 25.73
N ARG A 120 2.24 15.09 24.74
CA ARG A 120 1.08 14.19 24.88
C ARG A 120 1.49 12.72 24.73
N PRO A 121 0.75 11.79 25.32
CA PRO A 121 0.92 10.36 25.07
C PRO A 121 0.72 9.99 23.61
N ILE A 122 1.63 9.19 23.08
CA ILE A 122 1.59 8.61 21.74
C ILE A 122 1.51 7.09 21.89
N TYR A 123 0.46 6.49 21.35
CA TYR A 123 0.26 5.04 21.37
C TYR A 123 0.58 4.48 19.99
N LEU A 124 1.35 3.41 19.93
CA LEU A 124 1.78 2.77 18.69
C LEU A 124 1.25 1.34 18.66
N HIS A 125 0.61 0.95 17.57
CA HIS A 125 0.11 -0.40 17.38
C HIS A 125 0.38 -0.93 15.96
N SER A 126 0.76 -2.19 15.89
CA SER A 126 0.76 -2.98 14.67
C SER A 126 0.29 -4.41 14.95
N PRO A 127 -0.33 -5.08 13.97
CA PRO A 127 -0.49 -6.52 14.06
C PRO A 127 0.88 -7.17 13.95
N ALA A 128 1.41 -7.82 14.87
CA ALA A 128 2.71 -8.51 14.93
C ALA A 128 3.45 -8.72 13.56
N GLY A 129 4.66 -9.26 13.56
CA GLY A 129 5.43 -9.55 12.35
C GLY A 129 6.26 -8.35 11.86
N LEU A 130 6.39 -8.17 10.54
CA LEU A 130 7.26 -7.14 9.95
C LEU A 130 6.84 -5.71 10.31
N THR A 131 5.56 -5.46 10.50
CA THR A 131 5.07 -4.14 10.92
C THR A 131 5.47 -3.78 12.33
N ASP A 132 5.75 -4.76 13.22
CA ASP A 132 6.29 -4.50 14.55
C ASP A 132 7.71 -3.93 14.52
N ILE A 133 8.52 -4.33 13.52
CA ILE A 133 9.84 -3.75 13.31
C ILE A 133 9.71 -2.25 12.96
N ALA A 134 8.76 -1.91 12.09
CA ALA A 134 8.51 -0.51 11.71
C ALA A 134 8.02 0.31 12.91
N VAL A 135 7.14 -0.25 13.74
CA VAL A 135 6.68 0.39 14.98
C VAL A 135 7.83 0.58 15.97
N SER A 136 8.69 -0.42 16.15
CA SER A 136 9.86 -0.33 17.03
C SER A 136 10.86 0.73 16.56
N TYR A 137 11.05 0.83 15.25
CA TYR A 137 11.88 1.88 14.67
C TYR A 137 11.27 3.28 14.91
N LEU A 138 9.97 3.44 14.65
CA LEU A 138 9.26 4.70 14.90
C LEU A 138 9.33 5.09 16.39
N GLU A 139 9.11 4.15 17.32
CA GLU A 139 9.24 4.34 18.76
C GLU A 139 10.62 4.92 19.10
N SER A 140 11.69 4.30 18.58
CA SER A 140 13.06 4.72 18.81
C SER A 140 13.33 6.13 18.24
N MET A 141 12.85 6.42 17.06
CA MET A 141 13.01 7.73 16.41
C MET A 141 12.26 8.84 17.16
N LEU A 142 11.05 8.57 17.62
CA LEU A 142 10.27 9.50 18.43
C LEU A 142 10.98 9.77 19.79
N PHE A 143 11.49 8.74 20.43
CA PHE A 143 12.26 8.88 21.67
C PHE A 143 13.51 9.75 21.48
N LEU A 144 14.29 9.50 20.42
CA LEU A 144 15.47 10.31 20.08
C LEU A 144 15.11 11.76 19.73
N SER A 145 13.90 12.00 19.24
CA SER A 145 13.38 13.35 18.97
C SER A 145 12.85 14.06 20.20
N GLY A 146 12.93 13.42 21.40
CA GLY A 146 12.52 14.02 22.67
C GLY A 146 11.11 13.64 23.14
N CYS A 147 10.38 12.80 22.43
CA CYS A 147 9.10 12.28 22.90
C CYS A 147 9.32 11.30 24.05
N GLN A 148 8.77 11.58 25.23
CA GLN A 148 8.98 10.73 26.42
C GLN A 148 7.80 9.80 26.74
N LYS A 149 6.61 10.10 26.23
CA LYS A 149 5.37 9.38 26.56
C LYS A 149 4.94 8.51 25.37
N ILE A 150 5.72 7.48 25.08
CA ILE A 150 5.46 6.58 23.96
C ILE A 150 5.10 5.20 24.51
N TYR A 151 4.00 4.63 24.04
CA TYR A 151 3.48 3.34 24.49
C TYR A 151 3.23 2.44 23.28
N LYS A 152 4.04 1.39 23.15
CA LYS A 152 3.94 0.43 22.07
C LYS A 152 3.17 -0.81 22.50
N THR A 153 2.32 -1.34 21.61
CA THR A 153 1.66 -2.63 21.79
C THR A 153 1.40 -3.34 20.48
N THR A 154 1.60 -4.66 20.46
CA THR A 154 1.19 -5.57 19.37
C THR A 154 -0.06 -6.36 19.75
N ALA A 155 -0.41 -6.41 21.04
CA ALA A 155 -1.57 -7.13 21.53
C ALA A 155 -2.85 -6.29 21.38
N ALA A 156 -3.82 -6.78 20.63
CA ALA A 156 -5.10 -6.09 20.43
C ALA A 156 -5.82 -5.77 21.75
N LYS A 157 -5.75 -6.67 22.73
CA LYS A 157 -6.34 -6.45 24.07
C LYS A 157 -5.69 -5.27 24.81
N ALA A 158 -4.36 -5.11 24.69
CA ALA A 158 -3.66 -3.99 25.33
C ALA A 158 -3.97 -2.68 24.61
N ALA A 159 -4.06 -2.68 23.28
CA ALA A 159 -4.49 -1.53 22.49
C ALA A 159 -5.92 -1.12 22.87
N HIS A 160 -6.85 -2.04 22.95
CA HIS A 160 -8.22 -1.81 23.43
C HIS A 160 -8.24 -1.20 24.84
N HIS A 161 -7.45 -1.74 25.76
CA HIS A 161 -7.35 -1.19 27.12
C HIS A 161 -6.84 0.27 27.13
N PHE A 162 -5.83 0.59 26.34
CA PHE A 162 -5.38 1.97 26.22
C PHE A 162 -6.49 2.88 25.68
N ILE A 163 -7.20 2.46 24.62
CA ILE A 163 -8.30 3.25 24.04
C ILE A 163 -9.36 3.57 25.09
N GLN A 164 -9.72 2.59 25.95
CA GLN A 164 -10.75 2.74 26.97
C GLN A 164 -10.36 3.58 28.18
N THR A 165 -9.06 3.68 28.49
CA THR A 165 -8.58 4.23 29.77
C THR A 165 -7.86 5.57 29.63
N VAL A 166 -7.51 5.99 28.40
CA VAL A 166 -6.75 7.23 28.21
C VAL A 166 -7.64 8.41 27.82
N ASP A 167 -7.12 9.62 28.05
CA ASP A 167 -7.84 10.84 27.74
C ASP A 167 -8.02 11.06 26.22
N LYS A 168 -9.10 11.75 25.88
CA LYS A 168 -9.36 12.22 24.51
C LYS A 168 -8.24 13.12 24.00
N GLY A 169 -8.05 13.15 22.68
CA GLY A 169 -7.03 13.99 22.05
C GLY A 169 -5.61 13.42 22.10
N ASN A 170 -5.38 12.27 22.73
CA ASN A 170 -4.11 11.57 22.60
C ASN A 170 -3.95 10.97 21.21
N VAL A 171 -2.71 10.71 20.79
CA VAL A 171 -2.40 10.21 19.46
C VAL A 171 -2.32 8.68 19.47
N PHE A 172 -2.99 8.04 18.54
CA PHE A 172 -2.83 6.62 18.28
C PHE A 172 -2.35 6.38 16.84
N VAL A 173 -1.18 5.77 16.69
CA VAL A 173 -0.57 5.44 15.39
C VAL A 173 -0.76 3.96 15.11
N PHE A 174 -1.37 3.65 13.98
CA PHE A 174 -1.56 2.29 13.49
C PHE A 174 -0.70 2.04 12.25
N ILE A 175 0.14 1.01 12.28
CA ILE A 175 0.94 0.59 11.11
C ILE A 175 0.39 -0.75 10.62
N SER A 176 -0.11 -0.79 9.39
CA SER A 176 -0.64 -1.99 8.76
C SER A 176 -0.30 -2.01 7.28
N ASN A 177 0.36 -3.05 6.80
CA ASN A 177 0.78 -3.13 5.40
C ASN A 177 -0.40 -2.97 4.43
N SER A 178 -1.41 -3.81 4.52
CA SER A 178 -2.58 -3.76 3.64
C SER A 178 -3.63 -2.72 4.07
N GLY A 179 -3.62 -2.28 5.33
CA GLY A 179 -4.68 -1.44 5.90
C GLY A 179 -6.08 -2.10 5.97
N ARG A 180 -6.15 -3.41 5.70
CA ARG A 180 -7.41 -4.19 5.67
C ARG A 180 -7.50 -5.22 6.78
N PHE A 181 -6.49 -5.33 7.64
CA PHE A 181 -6.50 -6.29 8.73
C PHE A 181 -7.55 -5.88 9.76
N GLU A 182 -8.64 -6.65 9.80
CA GLU A 182 -9.86 -6.32 10.54
C GLU A 182 -9.63 -6.00 12.04
N PRO A 183 -8.79 -6.72 12.79
CA PRO A 183 -8.53 -6.38 14.19
C PRO A 183 -7.90 -4.97 14.35
N THR A 184 -6.96 -4.58 13.50
CA THR A 184 -6.36 -3.23 13.52
C THR A 184 -7.37 -2.17 13.11
N LEU A 185 -8.18 -2.44 12.09
CA LEU A 185 -9.24 -1.55 11.64
C LEU A 185 -10.26 -1.28 12.74
N ASN A 186 -10.69 -2.32 13.46
CA ASN A 186 -11.65 -2.19 14.56
C ASN A 186 -11.09 -1.35 15.71
N LEU A 187 -9.81 -1.52 16.05
CA LEU A 187 -9.13 -0.69 17.05
C LEU A 187 -9.03 0.78 16.59
N ALA A 188 -8.73 1.03 15.33
CA ALA A 188 -8.65 2.40 14.80
C ALA A 188 -10.02 3.09 14.83
N LYS A 189 -11.10 2.39 14.45
CA LYS A 189 -12.48 2.89 14.57
C LYS A 189 -12.83 3.20 16.02
N GLU A 190 -12.49 2.31 16.93
CA GLU A 190 -12.72 2.49 18.36
C GLU A 190 -11.94 3.70 18.91
N ALA A 191 -10.66 3.83 18.59
CA ALA A 191 -9.83 4.97 19.00
C ALA A 191 -10.44 6.31 18.53
N ARG A 192 -10.90 6.36 17.29
CA ARG A 192 -11.58 7.55 16.75
C ARG A 192 -12.89 7.87 17.48
N LEU A 193 -13.72 6.86 17.76
CA LEU A 193 -14.96 7.02 18.52
C LEU A 193 -14.71 7.52 19.94
N HIS A 194 -13.61 7.13 20.57
CA HIS A 194 -13.19 7.65 21.88
C HIS A 194 -12.56 9.05 21.81
N GLY A 195 -12.45 9.65 20.63
CA GLY A 195 -11.94 11.01 20.44
C GLY A 195 -10.41 11.10 20.47
N MET A 196 -9.71 10.01 20.18
CA MET A 196 -8.27 10.02 19.93
C MET A 196 -7.99 10.51 18.50
N ILE A 197 -6.80 11.06 18.29
CA ILE A 197 -6.30 11.42 16.96
C ILE A 197 -5.67 10.17 16.36
N VAL A 198 -6.24 9.68 15.28
CA VAL A 198 -5.81 8.46 14.61
C VAL A 198 -4.89 8.79 13.44
N ILE A 199 -3.67 8.30 13.51
CA ILE A 199 -2.68 8.36 12.41
C ILE A 199 -2.49 6.94 11.89
N SER A 200 -2.51 6.74 10.59
CA SER A 200 -2.18 5.43 10.00
C SER A 200 -1.02 5.51 9.01
N ILE A 201 -0.27 4.42 8.95
CA ILE A 201 0.77 4.18 7.94
C ILE A 201 0.40 2.88 7.21
N SER A 202 0.06 2.99 5.92
CA SER A 202 -0.43 1.86 5.14
C SER A 202 -0.01 1.95 3.68
N SER A 203 -0.17 0.85 2.92
CA SER A 203 0.14 0.88 1.48
C SER A 203 -0.76 1.85 0.71
N ILE A 204 -0.30 2.22 -0.49
CA ILE A 204 -1.02 3.15 -1.39
C ILE A 204 -2.40 2.64 -1.82
N GLU A 205 -2.64 1.33 -1.76
CA GLU A 205 -3.92 0.75 -2.13
C GLU A 205 -5.07 1.35 -1.29
N ASN A 206 -6.25 1.44 -1.89
CA ASN A 206 -7.45 1.81 -1.14
C ASN A 206 -7.65 0.83 0.01
N ASN A 207 -7.68 1.35 1.21
CA ASN A 207 -7.85 0.53 2.39
C ASN A 207 -8.66 1.27 3.46
N ASP A 208 -9.40 0.49 4.22
CA ASP A 208 -10.36 1.00 5.20
C ASP A 208 -9.67 1.71 6.39
N LEU A 209 -8.41 1.35 6.69
CA LEU A 209 -7.65 1.99 7.76
C LEU A 209 -7.33 3.45 7.42
N ALA A 210 -7.02 3.72 6.14
CA ALA A 210 -6.81 5.08 5.68
C ALA A 210 -8.08 5.94 5.78
N GLU A 211 -9.25 5.34 5.49
CA GLU A 211 -10.55 6.06 5.53
C GLU A 211 -10.96 6.45 6.94
N VAL A 212 -10.61 5.66 7.95
CA VAL A 212 -10.96 5.94 9.35
C VAL A 212 -9.95 6.80 10.08
N SER A 213 -8.79 7.09 9.48
CA SER A 213 -7.71 7.86 10.09
C SER A 213 -7.90 9.36 9.87
N ASP A 214 -7.48 10.16 10.84
CA ASP A 214 -7.42 11.63 10.71
C ASP A 214 -6.26 12.03 9.80
N TYR A 215 -5.14 11.30 9.87
CA TYR A 215 -3.99 11.44 8.99
C TYR A 215 -3.55 10.07 8.48
N ASN A 216 -3.28 9.96 7.18
CA ASN A 216 -2.79 8.73 6.59
C ASN A 216 -1.51 8.96 5.81
N LEU A 217 -0.42 8.34 6.25
CA LEU A 217 0.84 8.27 5.53
C LEU A 217 0.86 7.00 4.68
N ARG A 218 0.94 7.19 3.38
CA ARG A 218 0.94 6.07 2.42
C ARG A 218 2.33 5.79 1.92
N PHE A 219 2.63 4.53 1.74
CA PHE A 219 3.85 4.10 1.10
C PHE A 219 3.57 3.23 -0.12
N PHE A 220 4.46 3.30 -1.07
CA PHE A 220 4.43 2.44 -2.24
C PHE A 220 5.24 1.18 -1.95
N SER A 221 4.60 0.02 -2.03
CA SER A 221 5.30 -1.26 -2.01
C SER A 221 4.86 -2.05 -3.24
N LYS A 222 5.81 -2.52 -4.02
CA LYS A 222 5.49 -3.49 -5.08
C LYS A 222 5.07 -4.79 -4.41
N PRO A 223 3.95 -5.41 -4.82
CA PRO A 223 3.64 -6.77 -4.38
C PRO A 223 4.82 -7.67 -4.72
N ARG A 224 5.45 -8.28 -3.73
CA ARG A 224 6.48 -9.27 -3.98
C ARG A 224 5.76 -10.60 -4.24
N GLU A 225 5.95 -11.18 -5.40
CA GLU A 225 5.49 -12.55 -5.71
C GLU A 225 6.03 -13.62 -4.75
N TYR A 226 7.00 -13.25 -3.89
CA TYR A 226 7.66 -14.14 -2.94
C TYR A 226 7.03 -14.18 -1.55
N GLU A 227 6.07 -13.32 -1.22
CA GLU A 227 5.46 -13.34 0.11
C GLU A 227 4.58 -14.57 0.36
N LEU A 228 4.16 -15.28 -0.68
CA LEU A 228 3.37 -16.51 -0.55
C LEU A 228 4.20 -17.76 -0.23
N SER A 229 5.52 -17.73 -0.43
CA SER A 229 6.38 -18.91 -0.19
C SER A 229 6.99 -18.98 1.22
N LEU A 230 6.97 -17.88 1.98
CA LEU A 230 7.53 -17.82 3.33
C LEU A 230 6.50 -18.01 4.45
N ILE A 231 5.20 -18.09 4.12
CA ILE A 231 4.12 -18.30 5.10
C ILE A 231 3.81 -19.81 5.30
N HIS A 232 4.42 -20.67 4.49
CA HIS A 232 4.20 -22.14 4.54
C HIS A 232 5.44 -22.95 4.96
N ILE A 233 6.37 -22.37 5.74
CA ILE A 233 7.40 -23.13 6.44
C ILE A 233 7.13 -23.02 7.94
#